data_ff642441b26ed7e97b2061a80e613f59
#
_entry.id   ff642441b26ed7e97b2061a80e613f59
#
_cell.length_a   1.000
_cell.length_b   1.000
_cell.length_c   1.000
_cell.angle_alpha   90.00
_cell.angle_beta   90.00
_cell.angle_gamma   90.00
#
_symmetry.space_group_name_H-M   'P 1'
#
loop_
_entity.id
_entity.type
_entity.pdbx_description
1 polymer ?
#
loop_
_entity_poly.entity_id
_entity_poly.type
_entity_poly.pdbx_seq_one_letter_code
_entity_poly.pdbx_strand_id
1 'polypeptide(L)'
;SAYFDDDNVLQLEFKLWDVVTQKALTEGGGSADPAGLRRIAHKVADFIYVEFTGDKKYFDTKIVYISESGPQDKRKKRLAIMDQDGHNHRFLTSGRDLVLTPRFSPTAHEIAYLNYFNDEPNICLFEIATGRTEKLGSFPGMTFAPRFHPDGNKLIMSLAEDGSTNIFEMDLLTRNTKQLTRTVHIDTAPSYSCLL
;
A
#
# COMPACT_ATOMS: atom_id res chain seq x y z
N SER A 1 -22.96 13.73 -18.10
CA SER A 1 -23.64 12.62 -18.83
C SER A 1 -22.94 11.30 -18.52
N ALA A 2 -23.70 10.21 -18.54
CA ALA A 2 -23.19 8.86 -18.43
C ALA A 2 -24.03 7.95 -19.32
N TYR A 3 -23.39 7.18 -20.20
CA TYR A 3 -24.06 6.24 -21.09
C TYR A 3 -23.13 5.08 -21.47
N PHE A 4 -23.70 3.95 -21.86
CA PHE A 4 -22.94 2.86 -22.46
C PHE A 4 -22.96 3.01 -23.97
N ASP A 5 -21.82 2.88 -24.60
CA ASP A 5 -21.68 2.84 -26.05
C ASP A 5 -22.02 1.44 -26.63
N ASP A 6 -21.92 1.31 -27.97
CA ASP A 6 -22.27 0.07 -28.66
C ASP A 6 -21.36 -1.12 -28.29
N ASP A 7 -20.16 -0.85 -27.77
CA ASP A 7 -19.21 -1.85 -27.27
C ASP A 7 -19.40 -2.18 -25.78
N ASN A 8 -20.50 -1.68 -25.16
CA ASN A 8 -20.80 -1.82 -23.74
C ASN A 8 -19.74 -1.19 -22.81
N VAL A 9 -19.07 -0.15 -23.28
CA VAL A 9 -18.13 0.65 -22.50
C VAL A 9 -18.88 1.86 -21.94
N LEU A 10 -18.78 2.06 -20.62
CA LEU A 10 -19.32 3.26 -20.00
C LEU A 10 -18.51 4.47 -20.41
N GLN A 11 -19.20 5.44 -20.98
CA GLN A 11 -18.70 6.79 -21.23
C GLN A 11 -19.27 7.72 -20.17
N LEU A 12 -18.39 8.44 -19.47
CA LEU A 12 -18.80 9.37 -18.41
C LEU A 12 -18.14 10.73 -18.65
N GLU A 13 -18.97 11.77 -18.61
CA GLU A 13 -18.53 13.16 -18.59
C GLU A 13 -19.20 13.87 -17.42
N PHE A 14 -18.46 14.69 -16.71
CA PHE A 14 -19.00 15.53 -15.65
C PHE A 14 -18.43 16.95 -15.74
N LYS A 15 -19.20 17.89 -15.22
CA LYS A 15 -18.82 19.28 -15.08
C LYS A 15 -19.35 19.83 -13.78
N LEU A 16 -18.46 20.40 -13.00
CA LEU A 16 -18.81 21.06 -11.74
C LEU A 16 -18.92 22.55 -11.96
N TRP A 17 -20.03 23.15 -11.54
CA TRP A 17 -20.31 24.56 -11.68
C TRP A 17 -20.44 25.23 -10.33
N ASP A 18 -19.84 26.42 -10.22
CA ASP A 18 -20.22 27.37 -9.17
C ASP A 18 -21.51 28.07 -9.60
N VAL A 19 -22.58 27.82 -8.88
CA VAL A 19 -23.91 28.37 -9.19
C VAL A 19 -24.03 29.86 -8.93
N VAL A 20 -23.16 30.41 -8.06
CA VAL A 20 -23.15 31.84 -7.73
C VAL A 20 -22.44 32.65 -8.82
N THR A 21 -21.24 32.20 -9.21
CA THR A 21 -20.45 32.88 -10.22
C THR A 21 -20.77 32.44 -11.65
N GLN A 22 -21.58 31.38 -11.82
CA GLN A 22 -21.94 30.76 -13.10
C GLN A 22 -20.71 30.32 -13.93
N LYS A 23 -19.64 29.94 -13.25
CA LYS A 23 -18.42 29.45 -13.89
C LYS A 23 -18.22 27.97 -13.64
N ALA A 24 -17.67 27.29 -14.65
CA ALA A 24 -17.20 25.93 -14.46
C ALA A 24 -15.95 25.95 -13.57
N LEU A 25 -15.99 25.17 -12.49
CA LEU A 25 -14.88 24.97 -11.59
C LEU A 25 -13.93 23.89 -12.12
N THR A 26 -14.50 22.77 -12.51
CA THR A 26 -13.73 21.66 -13.09
C THR A 26 -14.61 20.84 -14.02
N GLU A 27 -14.00 20.17 -14.96
CA GLU A 27 -14.64 19.20 -15.86
C GLU A 27 -13.73 18.02 -16.12
N GLY A 28 -14.31 16.90 -16.44
CA GLY A 28 -13.57 15.69 -16.74
C GLY A 28 -14.45 14.60 -17.29
N GLY A 29 -13.82 13.54 -17.73
CA GLY A 29 -14.50 12.39 -18.25
C GLY A 29 -13.59 11.18 -18.28
N GLY A 30 -14.16 10.06 -18.66
CA GLY A 30 -13.44 8.80 -18.79
C GLY A 30 -14.31 7.70 -19.32
N SER A 31 -13.68 6.61 -19.71
CA SER A 31 -14.35 5.40 -20.14
C SER A 31 -13.89 4.20 -19.34
N ALA A 32 -14.79 3.26 -19.11
CA ALA A 32 -14.46 1.99 -18.50
C ALA A 32 -15.44 0.91 -18.96
N ASP A 33 -14.98 -0.33 -18.90
CA ASP A 33 -15.87 -1.47 -18.92
C ASP A 33 -16.79 -1.48 -17.69
N PRO A 34 -17.85 -2.29 -17.67
CA PRO A 34 -18.76 -2.36 -16.51
C PRO A 34 -18.07 -2.69 -15.19
N ALA A 35 -16.96 -3.44 -15.21
CA ALA A 35 -16.18 -3.77 -14.00
C ALA A 35 -15.41 -2.55 -13.46
N GLY A 36 -15.08 -1.59 -14.31
CA GLY A 36 -14.37 -0.35 -13.96
C GLY A 36 -15.26 0.77 -13.43
N LEU A 37 -16.59 0.59 -13.39
CA LEU A 37 -17.56 1.62 -13.00
C LEU A 37 -17.23 2.27 -11.65
N ARG A 38 -16.92 1.46 -10.63
CA ARG A 38 -16.59 1.98 -9.30
C ARG A 38 -15.35 2.85 -9.31
N ARG A 39 -14.32 2.44 -10.04
CA ARG A 39 -13.08 3.19 -10.15
C ARG A 39 -13.29 4.55 -10.83
N ILE A 40 -14.14 4.61 -11.86
CA ILE A 40 -14.52 5.91 -12.46
C ILE A 40 -15.25 6.77 -11.43
N ALA A 41 -16.20 6.22 -10.67
CA ALA A 41 -16.91 6.96 -9.64
C ALA A 41 -15.95 7.53 -8.58
N HIS A 42 -14.97 6.74 -8.12
CA HIS A 42 -13.93 7.21 -7.19
C HIS A 42 -13.08 8.33 -7.79
N LYS A 43 -12.69 8.23 -9.07
CA LYS A 43 -11.94 9.30 -9.75
C LYS A 43 -12.75 10.59 -9.84
N VAL A 44 -14.05 10.51 -10.17
CA VAL A 44 -14.94 11.70 -10.17
C VAL A 44 -15.02 12.30 -8.77
N ALA A 45 -15.19 11.47 -7.74
CA ALA A 45 -15.19 11.94 -6.35
C ALA A 45 -13.87 12.62 -5.99
N ASP A 46 -12.73 12.09 -6.44
CA ASP A 46 -11.41 12.72 -6.25
C ASP A 46 -11.32 14.10 -6.92
N PHE A 47 -11.83 14.25 -8.15
CA PHE A 47 -11.85 15.55 -8.81
C PHE A 47 -12.65 16.58 -8.04
N ILE A 48 -13.86 16.19 -7.58
CA ILE A 48 -14.73 17.07 -6.79
C ILE A 48 -14.08 17.40 -5.45
N TYR A 49 -13.51 16.41 -4.77
CA TYR A 49 -12.87 16.58 -3.47
C TYR A 49 -11.70 17.55 -3.52
N VAL A 50 -10.80 17.38 -4.49
CA VAL A 50 -9.64 18.27 -4.68
C VAL A 50 -10.07 19.71 -4.94
N GLU A 51 -11.14 19.89 -5.73
CA GLU A 51 -11.65 21.23 -6.06
C GLU A 51 -12.18 21.97 -4.81
N PHE A 52 -12.85 21.25 -3.91
CA PHE A 52 -13.42 21.87 -2.72
C PHE A 52 -12.46 22.02 -1.55
N THR A 53 -11.50 21.10 -1.42
CA THR A 53 -10.61 21.06 -0.24
C THR A 53 -9.21 21.54 -0.51
N GLY A 54 -8.75 21.46 -1.76
CA GLY A 54 -7.35 21.63 -2.13
C GLY A 54 -6.43 20.47 -1.70
N ASP A 55 -6.99 19.44 -1.07
CA ASP A 55 -6.24 18.29 -0.57
C ASP A 55 -5.92 17.28 -1.67
N LYS A 56 -5.05 16.32 -1.35
CA LYS A 56 -4.69 15.23 -2.28
C LYS A 56 -5.87 14.28 -2.49
N LYS A 57 -5.89 13.64 -3.66
CA LYS A 57 -6.84 12.58 -4.03
C LYS A 57 -6.87 11.47 -2.98
N TYR A 58 -8.05 10.98 -2.65
CA TYR A 58 -8.28 9.99 -1.60
C TYR A 58 -9.13 8.79 -2.02
N PHE A 59 -10.14 9.00 -2.90
CA PHE A 59 -11.18 7.99 -3.17
C PHE A 59 -10.70 6.82 -4.05
N ASP A 60 -9.77 7.05 -5.01
CA ASP A 60 -9.16 5.96 -5.80
C ASP A 60 -7.91 5.40 -5.09
N THR A 61 -8.03 5.13 -3.77
CA THR A 61 -6.96 4.52 -2.97
C THR A 61 -7.32 3.12 -2.51
N LYS A 62 -6.32 2.39 -2.02
CA LYS A 62 -6.48 1.01 -1.56
C LYS A 62 -5.96 0.85 -0.13
N ILE A 63 -6.54 -0.12 0.56
CA ILE A 63 -6.12 -0.55 1.89
C ILE A 63 -5.49 -1.92 1.78
N VAL A 64 -4.28 -2.08 2.28
CA VAL A 64 -3.63 -3.38 2.48
C VAL A 64 -3.66 -3.75 3.96
N TYR A 65 -3.97 -4.99 4.26
CA TYR A 65 -4.08 -5.46 5.63
C TYR A 65 -3.82 -6.96 5.77
N ILE A 66 -3.70 -7.43 7.00
CA ILE A 66 -3.64 -8.86 7.30
C ILE A 66 -5.02 -9.35 7.69
N SER A 67 -5.54 -10.26 6.88
CA SER A 67 -6.78 -10.98 7.20
C SER A 67 -6.46 -12.25 7.95
N GLU A 68 -7.01 -12.39 9.13
CA GLU A 68 -6.85 -13.55 9.99
C GLU A 68 -8.14 -14.37 10.03
N SER A 69 -8.03 -15.69 9.85
CA SER A 69 -9.18 -16.60 9.80
C SER A 69 -8.81 -17.99 10.34
N GLY A 70 -9.83 -18.77 10.67
CA GLY A 70 -9.67 -20.12 11.23
C GLY A 70 -9.80 -20.17 12.75
N PRO A 71 -9.80 -21.38 13.33
CA PRO A 71 -9.91 -21.59 14.77
C PRO A 71 -8.67 -21.06 15.49
N GLN A 72 -8.80 -20.81 16.79
CA GLN A 72 -7.77 -20.11 17.61
C GLN A 72 -6.40 -20.82 17.58
N ASP A 73 -6.38 -22.13 17.48
CA ASP A 73 -5.18 -22.99 17.44
C ASP A 73 -4.57 -23.16 16.03
N LYS A 74 -5.30 -22.73 14.98
CA LYS A 74 -4.88 -22.89 13.57
C LYS A 74 -5.22 -21.64 12.73
N ARG A 75 -4.88 -20.48 13.25
CA ARG A 75 -5.09 -19.21 12.57
C ARG A 75 -4.24 -19.10 11.30
N LYS A 76 -4.90 -18.75 10.20
CA LYS A 76 -4.22 -18.41 8.94
C LYS A 76 -4.23 -16.91 8.75
N LYS A 77 -3.05 -16.34 8.56
CA LYS A 77 -2.89 -14.91 8.24
C LYS A 77 -2.56 -14.76 6.77
N ARG A 78 -3.30 -13.90 6.09
CA ARG A 78 -3.14 -13.65 4.66
C ARG A 78 -3.02 -12.16 4.40
N LEU A 79 -2.10 -11.79 3.53
CA LEU A 79 -2.06 -10.45 2.96
C LEU A 79 -3.32 -10.27 2.11
N ALA A 80 -4.04 -9.20 2.35
CA ALA A 80 -5.26 -8.87 1.64
C ALA A 80 -5.26 -7.39 1.23
N ILE A 81 -5.98 -7.09 0.15
CA ILE A 81 -6.16 -5.75 -0.38
C ILE A 81 -7.64 -5.50 -0.67
N MET A 82 -8.08 -4.27 -0.49
CA MET A 82 -9.42 -3.80 -0.86
C MET A 82 -9.37 -2.33 -1.27
N ASP A 83 -10.43 -1.84 -1.88
CA ASP A 83 -10.62 -0.41 -2.08
C ASP A 83 -10.88 0.29 -0.74
N GLN A 84 -10.69 1.59 -0.67
CA GLN A 84 -10.82 2.35 0.57
C GLN A 84 -12.22 2.26 1.20
N ASP A 85 -13.25 1.93 0.41
CA ASP A 85 -14.65 1.75 0.83
C ASP A 85 -15.01 0.29 1.17
N GLY A 86 -14.02 -0.61 1.24
CA GLY A 86 -14.18 -2.01 1.60
C GLY A 86 -14.54 -2.95 0.44
N HIS A 87 -14.75 -2.43 -0.78
CA HIS A 87 -15.04 -3.26 -1.95
C HIS A 87 -13.77 -3.86 -2.58
N ASN A 88 -13.98 -4.77 -3.54
CA ASN A 88 -12.92 -5.44 -4.30
C ASN A 88 -11.87 -6.13 -3.42
N HIS A 89 -12.34 -6.67 -2.27
CA HIS A 89 -11.50 -7.46 -1.39
C HIS A 89 -10.94 -8.68 -2.13
N ARG A 90 -9.63 -8.88 -2.02
CA ARG A 90 -8.96 -10.10 -2.48
C ARG A 90 -7.76 -10.45 -1.62
N PHE A 91 -7.46 -11.75 -1.51
CA PHE A 91 -6.24 -12.21 -0.89
C PHE A 91 -5.08 -12.13 -1.88
N LEU A 92 -3.92 -11.69 -1.40
CA LEU A 92 -2.68 -11.62 -2.15
C LEU A 92 -1.75 -12.81 -1.86
N THR A 93 -1.90 -13.45 -0.68
CA THR A 93 -1.14 -14.63 -0.29
C THR A 93 -2.04 -15.79 0.10
N SER A 94 -1.53 -17.02 0.02
CA SER A 94 -2.30 -18.26 0.28
C SER A 94 -2.58 -18.51 1.76
N GLY A 95 -1.79 -17.93 2.68
CA GLY A 95 -1.84 -18.19 4.12
C GLY A 95 -1.11 -19.46 4.53
N ARG A 96 -0.13 -19.93 3.72
CA ARG A 96 0.79 -21.02 4.08
C ARG A 96 1.80 -20.53 5.13
N ASP A 97 2.34 -19.34 4.90
CA ASP A 97 3.32 -18.70 5.76
C ASP A 97 2.66 -17.66 6.64
N LEU A 98 3.25 -17.37 7.78
CA LEU A 98 2.84 -16.26 8.63
C LEU A 98 3.28 -14.95 7.96
N VAL A 99 2.31 -14.09 7.64
CA VAL A 99 2.55 -12.76 7.07
C VAL A 99 2.10 -11.67 8.02
N LEU A 100 2.89 -10.59 8.13
CA LEU A 100 2.65 -9.51 9.06
C LEU A 100 2.98 -8.14 8.45
N THR A 101 2.39 -7.10 9.01
CA THR A 101 2.80 -5.70 8.91
C THR A 101 3.04 -5.18 7.50
N PRO A 102 2.03 -5.22 6.62
CA PRO A 102 2.16 -4.71 5.26
C PRO A 102 2.28 -3.19 5.22
N ARG A 103 3.02 -2.69 4.24
CA ARG A 103 3.17 -1.27 3.93
C ARG A 103 3.17 -1.06 2.43
N PHE A 104 2.35 -0.13 1.95
CA PHE A 104 2.45 0.32 0.56
C PHE A 104 3.74 1.09 0.32
N SER A 105 4.33 0.88 -0.85
CA SER A 105 5.32 1.80 -1.41
C SER A 105 4.64 3.15 -1.69
N PRO A 106 5.30 4.29 -1.38
CA PRO A 106 4.77 5.61 -1.69
C PRO A 106 4.81 5.95 -3.19
N THR A 107 5.59 5.24 -3.99
CA THR A 107 5.89 5.57 -5.40
C THR A 107 5.57 4.45 -6.37
N ALA A 108 5.50 3.20 -5.93
CA ALA A 108 5.29 2.02 -6.77
C ALA A 108 4.07 1.20 -6.33
N HIS A 109 3.51 0.41 -7.26
CA HIS A 109 2.40 -0.52 -6.94
C HIS A 109 2.92 -1.79 -6.23
N GLU A 110 3.65 -1.59 -5.15
CA GLU A 110 4.30 -2.64 -4.37
C GLU A 110 3.93 -2.56 -2.89
N ILE A 111 4.00 -3.69 -2.22
CA ILE A 111 3.75 -3.83 -0.79
C ILE A 111 4.95 -4.51 -0.15
N ALA A 112 5.61 -3.83 0.78
CA ALA A 112 6.58 -4.46 1.66
C ALA A 112 5.85 -5.12 2.82
N TYR A 113 6.25 -6.34 3.17
CA TYR A 113 5.67 -7.06 4.31
C TYR A 113 6.67 -8.05 4.89
N LEU A 114 6.39 -8.47 6.11
CA LEU A 114 7.15 -9.50 6.80
C LEU A 114 6.53 -10.86 6.49
N ASN A 115 7.33 -11.81 6.04
CA ASN A 115 6.96 -13.20 5.79
C ASN A 115 7.85 -14.13 6.62
N TYR A 116 7.24 -15.03 7.38
CA TYR A 116 7.94 -16.09 8.09
C TYR A 116 7.94 -17.35 7.23
N PHE A 117 9.04 -17.60 6.56
CA PHE A 117 9.25 -18.82 5.80
C PHE A 117 10.14 -19.76 6.60
N ASN A 118 9.64 -20.97 6.94
CA ASN A 118 10.29 -21.93 7.84
C ASN A 118 10.70 -21.28 9.18
N ASP A 119 9.78 -20.51 9.77
CA ASP A 119 9.98 -19.77 11.05
C ASP A 119 11.07 -18.69 11.00
N GLU A 120 11.66 -18.42 9.84
CA GLU A 120 12.61 -17.34 9.66
C GLU A 120 11.93 -16.08 9.11
N PRO A 121 12.10 -14.92 9.76
CA PRO A 121 11.56 -13.66 9.26
C PRO A 121 12.31 -13.17 8.02
N ASN A 122 11.54 -12.84 7.00
CA ASN A 122 12.03 -12.34 5.73
C ASN A 122 11.26 -11.07 5.35
N ILE A 123 11.94 -10.08 4.80
CA ILE A 123 11.29 -8.96 4.14
C ILE A 123 11.00 -9.34 2.70
N CYS A 124 9.74 -9.18 2.30
CA CYS A 124 9.29 -9.43 0.95
C CYS A 124 8.66 -8.17 0.35
N LEU A 125 8.85 -7.99 -0.96
CA LEU A 125 8.07 -7.08 -1.80
C LEU A 125 7.07 -7.89 -2.61
N PHE A 126 5.81 -7.45 -2.57
CA PHE A 126 4.74 -8.00 -3.40
C PHE A 126 4.35 -6.98 -4.46
N GLU A 127 4.51 -7.32 -5.73
CA GLU A 127 4.07 -6.52 -6.86
C GLU A 127 2.58 -6.78 -7.14
N ILE A 128 1.74 -5.76 -7.02
CA ILE A 128 0.28 -5.89 -7.06
C ILE A 128 -0.23 -6.28 -8.45
N ALA A 129 0.44 -5.79 -9.50
CA ALA A 129 0.03 -6.01 -10.89
C ALA A 129 0.25 -7.46 -11.34
N THR A 130 1.40 -8.03 -11.01
CA THR A 130 1.82 -9.37 -11.46
C THR A 130 1.55 -10.46 -10.44
N GLY A 131 1.37 -10.09 -9.16
CA GLY A 131 1.29 -11.04 -8.05
C GLY A 131 2.64 -11.66 -7.67
N ARG A 132 3.74 -11.16 -8.23
CA ARG A 132 5.09 -11.64 -7.93
C ARG A 132 5.53 -11.20 -6.55
N THR A 133 6.14 -12.12 -5.82
CA THR A 133 6.82 -11.85 -4.55
C THR A 133 8.31 -11.94 -4.74
N GLU A 134 9.03 -10.94 -4.28
CA GLU A 134 10.49 -10.92 -4.19
C GLU A 134 10.92 -10.93 -2.73
N LYS A 135 11.85 -11.83 -2.37
CA LYS A 135 12.50 -11.85 -1.06
C LYS A 135 13.68 -10.89 -1.09
N LEU A 136 13.65 -9.85 -0.23
CA LEU A 136 14.74 -8.86 -0.13
C LEU A 136 15.89 -9.34 0.75
N GLY A 137 15.60 -10.16 1.74
CA GLY A 137 16.60 -10.69 2.66
C GLY A 137 15.98 -11.50 3.79
N SER A 138 16.80 -12.30 4.43
CA SER A 138 16.50 -13.02 5.67
C SER A 138 17.16 -12.28 6.82
N PHE A 139 16.39 -11.99 7.85
CA PHE A 139 16.85 -11.22 9.00
C PHE A 139 16.42 -11.93 10.28
N PRO A 140 17.21 -12.91 10.76
CA PRO A 140 16.83 -13.78 11.89
C PRO A 140 16.43 -13.02 13.17
N GLY A 141 17.01 -11.84 13.37
CA GLY A 141 16.69 -10.98 14.51
C GLY A 141 15.66 -9.89 14.21
N MET A 142 14.91 -9.94 13.10
CA MET A 142 13.95 -8.90 12.79
C MET A 142 12.82 -8.86 13.81
N THR A 143 12.63 -7.70 14.41
CA THR A 143 11.61 -7.50 15.44
C THR A 143 10.41 -6.70 14.98
N PHE A 144 10.56 -5.81 13.99
CA PHE A 144 9.47 -4.93 13.54
C PHE A 144 9.48 -4.65 12.05
N ALA A 145 8.29 -4.31 11.54
CA ALA A 145 7.95 -4.06 10.17
C ALA A 145 8.84 -3.05 9.45
N PRO A 146 9.22 -3.33 8.21
CA PRO A 146 9.87 -2.36 7.35
C PRO A 146 8.92 -1.19 7.05
N ARG A 147 9.49 0.02 6.89
CA ARG A 147 8.79 1.19 6.39
C ARG A 147 9.57 1.79 5.24
N PHE A 148 8.86 2.20 4.21
CA PHE A 148 9.46 2.89 3.09
C PHE A 148 9.95 4.29 3.46
N HIS A 149 11.06 4.68 2.87
CA HIS A 149 11.44 6.07 2.71
C HIS A 149 10.42 6.77 1.77
N PRO A 150 10.14 8.08 1.94
CA PRO A 150 9.16 8.80 1.10
C PRO A 150 9.44 8.76 -0.41
N ASP A 151 10.70 8.61 -0.84
CA ASP A 151 11.06 8.44 -2.25
C ASP A 151 10.84 7.01 -2.79
N GLY A 152 10.50 6.04 -1.92
CA GLY A 152 10.26 4.65 -2.29
C GLY A 152 11.51 3.79 -2.52
N ASN A 153 12.71 4.35 -2.44
CA ASN A 153 13.95 3.64 -2.82
C ASN A 153 14.62 2.89 -1.66
N LYS A 154 14.17 3.11 -0.43
CA LYS A 154 14.77 2.52 0.76
C LYS A 154 13.71 2.01 1.73
N LEU A 155 14.13 1.09 2.59
CA LEU A 155 13.38 0.63 3.75
C LEU A 155 14.15 0.89 5.03
N ILE A 156 13.44 1.28 6.09
CA ILE A 156 13.97 1.35 7.44
C ILE A 156 13.33 0.24 8.28
N MET A 157 14.12 -0.41 9.13
CA MET A 157 13.70 -1.57 9.92
C MET A 157 14.45 -1.66 11.24
N SER A 158 13.96 -2.49 12.16
CA SER A 158 14.65 -2.81 13.41
C SER A 158 15.14 -4.25 13.37
N LEU A 159 16.43 -4.46 13.63
CA LEU A 159 17.04 -5.79 13.70
C LEU A 159 17.63 -6.02 15.07
N ALA A 160 17.36 -7.20 15.65
CA ALA A 160 17.97 -7.63 16.90
C ALA A 160 19.24 -8.44 16.61
N GLU A 161 20.33 -8.00 17.18
CA GLU A 161 21.64 -8.66 17.11
C GLU A 161 22.30 -8.61 18.50
N ASP A 162 22.83 -9.73 18.97
CA ASP A 162 23.62 -9.83 20.22
C ASP A 162 22.93 -9.21 21.46
N GLY A 163 21.61 -9.40 21.57
CA GLY A 163 20.83 -8.93 22.73
C GLY A 163 20.43 -7.45 22.70
N SER A 164 20.81 -6.72 21.68
CA SER A 164 20.34 -5.35 21.39
C SER A 164 19.48 -5.31 20.15
N THR A 165 18.67 -4.25 20.00
CA THR A 165 17.93 -4.01 18.75
C THR A 165 18.29 -2.65 18.22
N ASN A 166 18.72 -2.58 16.97
CA ASN A 166 19.16 -1.34 16.35
C ASN A 166 18.38 -1.07 15.06
N ILE A 167 18.43 0.19 14.62
CA ILE A 167 17.76 0.65 13.40
C ILE A 167 18.72 0.49 12.22
N PHE A 168 18.20 -0.08 11.15
CA PHE A 168 18.91 -0.30 9.88
C PHE A 168 18.13 0.30 8.72
N GLU A 169 18.84 0.80 7.74
CA GLU A 169 18.33 1.25 6.44
C GLU A 169 18.81 0.29 5.35
N MET A 170 17.91 -0.14 4.48
CA MET A 170 18.24 -0.93 3.30
C MET A 170 17.95 -0.13 2.03
N ASP A 171 18.89 -0.07 1.12
CA ASP A 171 18.69 0.41 -0.24
C ASP A 171 18.06 -0.69 -1.10
N LEU A 172 16.91 -0.38 -1.74
CA LEU A 172 16.13 -1.37 -2.49
C LEU A 172 16.74 -1.75 -3.84
N LEU A 173 17.62 -0.95 -4.39
CA LEU A 173 18.29 -1.25 -5.64
C LEU A 173 19.51 -2.15 -5.41
N THR A 174 20.37 -1.74 -4.47
CA THR A 174 21.66 -2.41 -4.22
C THR A 174 21.56 -3.54 -3.20
N ARG A 175 20.46 -3.58 -2.41
CA ARG A 175 20.24 -4.50 -1.26
C ARG A 175 21.23 -4.28 -0.12
N ASN A 176 22.03 -3.25 -0.17
CA ASN A 176 22.96 -2.92 0.90
C ASN A 176 22.21 -2.41 2.14
N THR A 177 22.63 -2.90 3.30
CA THR A 177 22.07 -2.53 4.59
C THR A 177 23.07 -1.67 5.35
N LYS A 178 22.59 -0.57 5.94
CA LYS A 178 23.38 0.35 6.75
C LYS A 178 22.78 0.44 8.14
N GLN A 179 23.56 0.18 9.16
CA GLN A 179 23.18 0.41 10.54
C GLN A 179 23.16 1.91 10.86
N LEU A 180 22.05 2.40 11.41
CA LEU A 180 21.85 3.81 11.76
C LEU A 180 22.07 4.08 13.25
N THR A 181 21.65 3.18 14.13
CA THR A 181 21.90 3.29 15.58
C THR A 181 22.82 2.17 16.07
N ARG A 182 23.62 2.47 17.09
CA ARG A 182 24.55 1.52 17.72
C ARG A 182 24.47 1.65 19.22
N THR A 183 23.37 1.16 19.77
CA THR A 183 23.10 1.22 21.20
C THR A 183 23.08 -0.18 21.79
N VAL A 184 23.25 -0.27 23.09
CA VAL A 184 23.07 -1.51 23.84
C VAL A 184 21.60 -1.71 24.28
N HIS A 185 20.73 -0.81 23.82
CA HIS A 185 19.32 -0.77 24.16
C HIS A 185 18.46 -1.37 23.05
N ILE A 186 17.15 -1.23 23.19
CA ILE A 186 16.17 -1.69 22.22
C ILE A 186 15.62 -0.49 21.47
N ASP A 187 16.16 -0.23 20.27
CA ASP A 187 15.67 0.81 19.34
C ASP A 187 14.69 0.18 18.35
N THR A 188 13.42 0.62 18.36
CA THR A 188 12.37 -0.03 17.56
C THR A 188 11.41 0.96 16.91
N ALA A 189 10.61 0.44 15.97
CA ALA A 189 9.52 1.16 15.31
C ALA A 189 9.93 2.46 14.61
N PRO A 190 11.00 2.46 13.79
CA PRO A 190 11.44 3.65 13.07
C PRO A 190 10.39 4.13 12.07
N SER A 191 10.39 5.43 11.80
CA SER A 191 9.58 6.04 10.76
C SER A 191 10.31 7.23 10.17
N TYR A 192 10.19 7.41 8.86
CA TYR A 192 10.63 8.64 8.20
C TYR A 192 9.60 9.76 8.40
N SER A 193 10.07 11.00 8.50
CA SER A 193 9.22 12.18 8.38
C SER A 193 8.97 12.50 6.92
N CYS A 194 7.74 12.87 6.57
CA CYS A 194 7.38 13.38 5.26
C CYS A 194 7.56 14.92 5.15
N LEU A 195 8.00 15.54 6.26
CA LEU A 195 8.16 16.99 6.33
C LEU A 195 9.62 17.35 6.02
N LEU A 196 9.83 17.82 4.82
CA LEU A 196 10.85 18.84 4.49
C LEU A 196 10.30 19.68 3.35
#